data_ed5fe5482ad27cf0b44127aa233c0519
#
_entry.id   ed5fe5482ad27cf0b44127aa233c0519
#
_cell.length_a   1.000
_cell.length_b   1.000
_cell.length_c   1.000
_cell.angle_alpha   90.00
_cell.angle_beta   90.00
_cell.angle_gamma   90.00
#
_symmetry.space_group_name_H-M   'P 1'
#
loop_
_entity.id
_entity.type
_entity.pdbx_description
1 polymer ?
#
loop_
_entity_poly.entity_id
_entity_poly.type
_entity_poly.pdbx_seq_one_letter_code
_entity_poly.pdbx_strand_id
1 'polypeptide(L)'
;VDVALAHHISLEGIRLGSNSGNGFVSKVIRIKGKAAHAAGCPEKGVNALSAASLGLQALALNRETFRDEDCVRVHPILTKGGDLVNVVPNEAVLETLVRGKTLEAFADASVKTDRSFKAGALAMGAGYRIETMPGYLPSLWQSAPEEMADAVKALAGEKTVYEVRPE
;
A
#
# COMPACT_ATOMS: atom_id res chain seq x y z
N VAL A 1 -22.92 -21.24 -0.05
CA VAL A 1 -23.50 -19.96 0.45
C VAL A 1 -24.06 -19.23 -0.75
N ASP A 2 -25.38 -19.07 -0.82
CA ASP A 2 -26.05 -18.44 -1.95
C ASP A 2 -25.98 -16.90 -1.89
N VAL A 3 -25.95 -16.35 -0.67
CA VAL A 3 -25.81 -14.90 -0.42
C VAL A 3 -24.90 -14.65 0.77
N ALA A 4 -23.99 -13.70 0.64
CA ALA A 4 -23.20 -13.17 1.73
C ALA A 4 -23.44 -11.67 1.86
N LEU A 5 -23.80 -11.21 3.06
CA LEU A 5 -24.06 -9.81 3.36
C LEU A 5 -22.96 -9.28 4.27
N ALA A 6 -22.41 -8.13 3.89
CA ALA A 6 -21.53 -7.36 4.73
C ALA A 6 -22.00 -5.90 4.76
N HIS A 7 -21.85 -5.25 5.91
CA HIS A 7 -22.17 -3.83 6.01
C HIS A 7 -20.97 -3.05 6.51
N HIS A 8 -20.87 -1.81 6.06
CA HIS A 8 -19.85 -0.86 6.48
C HIS A 8 -20.51 0.49 6.75
N ILE A 9 -19.99 1.23 7.73
CA ILE A 9 -20.51 2.56 8.05
C ILE A 9 -20.34 3.48 6.85
N SER A 10 -21.41 4.18 6.49
CA SER A 10 -21.42 5.25 5.49
C SER A 10 -21.86 6.56 6.13
N LEU A 11 -21.25 7.68 5.71
CA LEU A 11 -21.62 9.03 6.18
C LEU A 11 -22.77 9.64 5.37
N GLU A 12 -23.10 9.06 4.21
CA GLU A 12 -23.98 9.68 3.21
C GLU A 12 -25.31 8.93 3.03
N GLY A 13 -25.66 8.02 3.94
CA GLY A 13 -26.87 7.21 3.87
C GLY A 13 -26.59 5.74 3.57
N ILE A 14 -27.59 5.00 3.13
CA ILE A 14 -27.51 3.55 2.88
C ILE A 14 -27.19 3.32 1.41
N ARG A 15 -26.04 2.74 1.14
CA ARG A 15 -25.63 2.31 -0.20
C ARG A 15 -25.95 0.82 -0.37
N LEU A 16 -26.60 0.49 -1.46
CA LEU A 16 -26.90 -0.89 -1.86
C LEU A 16 -25.94 -1.35 -2.95
N GLY A 17 -25.52 -2.61 -2.85
CA GLY A 17 -24.54 -3.20 -3.75
C GLY A 17 -23.12 -3.17 -3.21
N SER A 18 -22.21 -3.86 -3.87
CA SER A 18 -20.79 -3.82 -3.52
C SER A 18 -20.12 -2.60 -4.15
N ASN A 19 -19.29 -1.89 -3.39
CA ASN A 19 -18.38 -0.92 -3.98
C ASN A 19 -17.25 -1.66 -4.71
N SER A 20 -16.84 -1.13 -5.87
CA SER A 20 -15.53 -1.49 -6.43
C SER A 20 -14.44 -0.95 -5.48
N GLY A 21 -13.75 -1.83 -4.79
CA GLY A 21 -12.68 -1.48 -3.86
C GLY A 21 -11.32 -1.92 -4.39
N ASN A 22 -10.28 -1.14 -4.09
CA ASN A 22 -8.91 -1.51 -4.45
C ASN A 22 -8.49 -2.74 -3.64
N GLY A 23 -7.88 -3.71 -4.33
CA GLY A 23 -7.12 -4.76 -3.67
C GLY A 23 -5.78 -4.23 -3.12
N PHE A 24 -5.10 -5.04 -2.29
CA PHE A 24 -3.77 -4.69 -1.81
C PHE A 24 -2.92 -5.90 -1.43
N VAL A 25 -1.62 -5.64 -1.40
CA VAL A 25 -0.63 -6.45 -0.68
C VAL A 25 0.07 -5.57 0.35
N SER A 26 0.47 -6.16 1.47
CA SER A 26 1.29 -5.50 2.49
C SER A 26 2.75 -5.84 2.26
N LYS A 27 3.65 -4.88 2.52
CA LYS A 27 5.09 -5.10 2.42
C LYS A 27 5.81 -4.60 3.65
N VAL A 28 6.80 -5.39 4.10
CA VAL A 28 7.82 -4.99 5.06
C VAL A 28 9.16 -4.99 4.35
N ILE A 29 9.79 -3.84 4.28
CA ILE A 29 11.09 -3.64 3.63
C ILE A 29 12.14 -3.41 4.73
N ARG A 30 13.09 -4.35 4.84
CA ARG A 30 14.21 -4.26 5.76
C ARG A 30 15.48 -4.01 4.98
N ILE A 31 16.18 -2.92 5.32
CA ILE A 31 17.47 -2.57 4.72
C ILE A 31 18.53 -2.74 5.80
N LYS A 32 19.57 -3.49 5.47
CA LYS A 32 20.71 -3.78 6.37
C LYS A 32 21.96 -3.08 5.87
N GLY A 33 22.47 -2.19 6.69
CA GLY A 33 23.73 -1.51 6.53
C GLY A 33 24.79 -2.05 7.49
N LYS A 34 25.71 -1.16 7.84
CA LYS A 34 26.81 -1.42 8.78
C LYS A 34 27.03 -0.19 9.66
N ALA A 35 27.01 -0.37 10.97
CA ALA A 35 27.28 0.71 11.91
C ALA A 35 28.74 1.16 11.86
N ALA A 36 28.95 2.44 12.04
CA ALA A 36 30.25 3.06 12.24
C ALA A 36 30.06 4.36 13.02
N HIS A 37 31.13 4.90 13.58
CA HIS A 37 31.10 6.23 14.24
C HIS A 37 30.91 7.30 13.15
N ALA A 38 29.81 8.07 13.21
CA ALA A 38 29.44 8.96 12.13
C ALA A 38 30.42 10.10 11.84
N ALA A 39 31.19 10.53 12.85
CA ALA A 39 32.21 11.56 12.69
C ALA A 39 33.63 11.00 12.61
N GLY A 40 33.92 9.91 13.35
CA GLY A 40 35.30 9.40 13.49
C GLY A 40 35.75 8.47 12.36
N CYS A 41 34.83 7.66 11.83
CA CYS A 41 35.16 6.69 10.77
C CYS A 41 33.90 6.32 9.92
N PRO A 42 33.21 7.33 9.36
CA PRO A 42 31.98 7.08 8.59
C PRO A 42 32.19 6.17 7.37
N GLU A 43 33.38 6.19 6.78
CA GLU A 43 33.80 5.38 5.65
C GLU A 43 33.74 3.86 5.90
N LYS A 44 33.73 3.45 7.16
CA LYS A 44 33.60 2.04 7.56
C LYS A 44 32.16 1.58 7.67
N GLY A 45 31.21 2.51 7.57
CA GLY A 45 29.78 2.25 7.67
C GLY A 45 29.10 2.05 6.33
N VAL A 46 27.88 1.50 6.38
CA VAL A 46 26.92 1.48 5.27
C VAL A 46 25.59 2.00 5.80
N ASN A 47 25.14 3.14 5.31
CA ASN A 47 23.97 3.83 5.85
C ASN A 47 22.66 3.24 5.31
N ALA A 48 21.97 2.46 6.13
CA ALA A 48 20.68 1.87 5.78
C ALA A 48 19.57 2.92 5.60
N LEU A 49 19.61 4.02 6.34
CA LEU A 49 18.62 5.10 6.21
C LEU A 49 18.78 5.85 4.89
N SER A 50 20.00 6.11 4.45
CA SER A 50 20.27 6.70 3.13
C SER A 50 19.78 5.78 2.00
N ALA A 51 19.99 4.47 2.12
CA ALA A 51 19.47 3.49 1.18
C ALA A 51 17.93 3.48 1.14
N ALA A 52 17.27 3.56 2.30
CA ALA A 52 15.82 3.69 2.40
C ALA A 52 15.32 4.98 1.73
N SER A 53 16.00 6.09 1.95
CA SER A 53 15.67 7.40 1.36
C SER A 53 15.76 7.39 -0.16
N LEU A 54 16.81 6.77 -0.73
CA LEU A 54 16.91 6.57 -2.18
C LEU A 54 15.80 5.69 -2.72
N GLY A 55 15.42 4.63 -2.00
CA GLY A 55 14.29 3.77 -2.35
C GLY A 55 12.97 4.54 -2.39
N LEU A 56 12.72 5.42 -1.42
CA LEU A 56 11.56 6.31 -1.39
C LEU A 56 11.54 7.28 -2.57
N GLN A 57 12.68 7.86 -2.93
CA GLN A 57 12.81 8.75 -4.09
C GLN A 57 12.56 8.00 -5.40
N ALA A 58 13.15 6.81 -5.57
CA ALA A 58 12.91 5.96 -6.73
C ALA A 58 11.42 5.57 -6.86
N LEU A 59 10.75 5.26 -5.75
CA LEU A 59 9.32 5.00 -5.73
C LEU A 59 8.50 6.24 -6.12
N ALA A 60 8.89 7.42 -5.63
CA ALA A 60 8.22 8.66 -5.99
C ALA A 60 8.31 8.95 -7.50
N LEU A 61 9.48 8.73 -8.11
CA LEU A 61 9.67 8.86 -9.56
C LEU A 61 8.86 7.82 -10.35
N ASN A 62 8.73 6.59 -9.85
CA ASN A 62 7.92 5.56 -10.48
C ASN A 62 6.42 5.89 -10.52
N ARG A 63 5.92 6.79 -9.67
CA ARG A 63 4.50 7.22 -9.69
C ARG A 63 4.09 7.86 -11.01
N GLU A 64 5.02 8.50 -11.72
CA GLU A 64 4.78 9.07 -13.05
C GLU A 64 4.43 7.99 -14.11
N THR A 65 4.65 6.72 -13.79
CA THR A 65 4.39 5.59 -14.69
C THR A 65 3.16 4.76 -14.31
N PHE A 66 2.38 5.19 -13.31
CA PHE A 66 1.10 4.59 -12.99
C PHE A 66 -0.02 5.27 -13.79
N ARG A 67 -0.94 4.48 -14.33
CA ARG A 67 -2.12 5.03 -15.01
C ARG A 67 -3.11 5.52 -13.96
N ASP A 68 -3.76 6.65 -14.22
CA ASP A 68 -4.73 7.25 -13.30
C ASP A 68 -5.92 6.32 -13.04
N GLU A 69 -6.39 5.63 -14.08
CA GLU A 69 -7.51 4.67 -14.02
C GLU A 69 -7.25 3.46 -13.14
N ASP A 70 -5.97 3.11 -12.89
CA ASP A 70 -5.57 2.00 -12.03
C ASP A 70 -5.70 2.33 -10.53
N CYS A 71 -5.90 3.60 -10.18
CA CYS A 71 -6.05 4.07 -8.80
C CYS A 71 -4.96 3.55 -7.86
N VAL A 72 -3.71 3.43 -8.35
CA VAL A 72 -2.59 2.92 -7.55
C VAL A 72 -2.30 3.84 -6.38
N ARG A 73 -2.14 3.25 -5.19
CA ARG A 73 -1.71 3.95 -3.97
C ARG A 73 -0.64 3.16 -3.25
N VAL A 74 0.51 3.82 -3.02
CA VAL A 74 1.62 3.27 -2.22
C VAL A 74 2.07 4.34 -1.24
N HIS A 75 1.88 4.08 0.05
CA HIS A 75 2.19 5.02 1.14
C HIS A 75 3.12 4.36 2.14
N PRO A 76 4.44 4.35 1.91
CA PRO A 76 5.39 3.80 2.86
C PRO A 76 5.56 4.71 4.08
N ILE A 77 5.69 4.08 5.24
CA ILE A 77 6.15 4.71 6.47
C ILE A 77 7.49 4.13 6.88
N LEU A 78 8.35 4.95 7.48
CA LEU A 78 9.60 4.51 8.07
C LEU A 78 9.34 4.20 9.55
N THR A 79 9.40 2.91 9.91
CA THR A 79 9.17 2.44 11.30
C THR A 79 10.47 2.36 12.10
N LYS A 80 11.63 2.23 11.42
CA LYS A 80 12.95 2.31 12.00
C LYS A 80 13.93 2.97 11.03
N GLY A 81 14.75 3.93 11.51
CA GLY A 81 15.72 4.68 10.69
C GLY A 81 17.07 4.90 11.33
N GLY A 82 17.39 4.15 12.38
CA GLY A 82 18.62 4.26 13.17
C GLY A 82 18.30 4.30 14.66
N ASP A 83 19.35 4.31 15.50
CA ASP A 83 19.21 4.25 16.96
C ASP A 83 19.87 5.49 17.64
N LEU A 84 21.01 5.96 17.13
CA LEU A 84 21.78 7.07 17.71
C LEU A 84 22.26 8.03 16.61
N VAL A 85 22.26 9.34 16.90
CA VAL A 85 22.65 10.38 15.94
C VAL A 85 24.13 10.38 15.57
N ASN A 86 24.99 9.83 16.42
CA ASN A 86 26.45 9.73 16.22
C ASN A 86 26.88 8.36 15.65
N VAL A 87 25.93 7.51 15.26
CA VAL A 87 26.18 6.20 14.65
C VAL A 87 25.53 6.14 13.27
N VAL A 88 26.28 5.68 12.26
CA VAL A 88 25.74 5.40 10.93
C VAL A 88 24.65 4.33 11.05
N PRO A 89 23.39 4.59 10.62
CA PRO A 89 22.30 3.65 10.74
C PRO A 89 22.58 2.31 10.05
N ASN A 90 22.58 1.24 10.82
CA ASN A 90 22.83 -0.12 10.34
C ASN A 90 21.56 -0.88 9.96
N GLU A 91 20.40 -0.32 10.30
CA GLU A 91 19.10 -0.89 9.93
C GLU A 91 18.08 0.22 9.66
N ALA A 92 17.30 0.03 8.60
CA ALA A 92 16.09 0.80 8.35
C ALA A 92 14.96 -0.17 8.01
N VAL A 93 13.76 0.12 8.52
CA VAL A 93 12.55 -0.68 8.26
C VAL A 93 11.46 0.23 7.77
N LEU A 94 10.84 -0.17 6.67
CA LEU A 94 9.67 0.52 6.12
C LEU A 94 8.52 -0.47 6.00
N GLU A 95 7.31 0.05 6.13
CA GLU A 95 6.07 -0.69 5.92
C GLU A 95 5.17 0.07 4.97
N THR A 96 4.46 -0.66 4.12
CA THR A 96 3.53 -0.06 3.16
C THR A 96 2.45 -1.03 2.72
N LEU A 97 1.33 -0.46 2.28
CA LEU A 97 0.34 -1.16 1.47
C LEU A 97 0.51 -0.72 0.02
N VAL A 98 0.51 -1.67 -0.89
CA VAL A 98 0.44 -1.43 -2.35
C VAL A 98 -0.96 -1.76 -2.79
N ARG A 99 -1.70 -0.77 -3.26
CA ARG A 99 -3.11 -0.85 -3.63
C ARG A 99 -3.31 -0.55 -5.10
N GLY A 100 -4.32 -1.18 -5.72
CA GLY A 100 -4.73 -0.92 -7.10
C GLY A 100 -6.12 -1.44 -7.38
N LYS A 101 -6.77 -0.86 -8.39
CA LYS A 101 -8.16 -1.17 -8.79
C LYS A 101 -8.29 -2.55 -9.44
N THR A 102 -7.23 -3.04 -10.08
CA THR A 102 -7.17 -4.36 -10.72
C THR A 102 -6.02 -5.18 -10.17
N LEU A 103 -6.04 -6.49 -10.42
CA LEU A 103 -4.96 -7.40 -10.04
C LEU A 103 -3.65 -7.02 -10.73
N GLU A 104 -3.73 -6.68 -12.03
CA GLU A 104 -2.56 -6.26 -12.81
C GLU A 104 -1.98 -4.95 -12.27
N ALA A 105 -2.83 -3.97 -11.94
CA ALA A 105 -2.41 -2.67 -11.45
C ALA A 105 -1.60 -2.77 -10.14
N PHE A 106 -2.10 -3.50 -9.14
CA PHE A 106 -1.35 -3.62 -7.90
C PHE A 106 -0.18 -4.59 -8.00
N ALA A 107 -0.21 -5.58 -8.90
CA ALA A 107 0.94 -6.46 -9.16
C ALA A 107 2.10 -5.66 -9.80
N ASP A 108 1.84 -4.84 -10.82
CA ASP A 108 2.84 -3.95 -11.42
C ASP A 108 3.40 -2.97 -10.39
N ALA A 109 2.52 -2.31 -9.62
CA ALA A 109 2.92 -1.40 -8.56
C ALA A 109 3.77 -2.09 -7.46
N SER A 110 3.45 -3.35 -7.14
CA SER A 110 4.21 -4.19 -6.21
C SER A 110 5.64 -4.43 -6.72
N VAL A 111 5.79 -4.80 -7.99
CA VAL A 111 7.10 -5.00 -8.62
C VAL A 111 7.91 -3.69 -8.68
N LYS A 112 7.28 -2.58 -9.04
CA LYS A 112 7.94 -1.26 -9.06
C LYS A 112 8.38 -0.82 -7.67
N THR A 113 7.57 -1.10 -6.64
CA THR A 113 7.93 -0.84 -5.24
C THR A 113 9.16 -1.64 -4.82
N ASP A 114 9.18 -2.93 -5.09
CA ASP A 114 10.33 -3.79 -4.76
C ASP A 114 11.60 -3.34 -5.47
N ARG A 115 11.49 -3.03 -6.77
CA ARG A 115 12.60 -2.53 -7.58
C ARG A 115 13.17 -1.22 -7.06
N SER A 116 12.32 -0.31 -6.58
CA SER A 116 12.73 0.98 -6.02
C SER A 116 13.59 0.81 -4.76
N PHE A 117 13.16 0.00 -3.82
CA PHE A 117 13.94 -0.24 -2.59
C PHE A 117 15.19 -1.09 -2.83
N LYS A 118 15.13 -2.04 -3.75
CA LYS A 118 16.29 -2.79 -4.21
C LYS A 118 17.34 -1.86 -4.81
N ALA A 119 16.94 -0.92 -5.66
CA ALA A 119 17.85 0.05 -6.27
C ALA A 119 18.51 0.93 -5.20
N GLY A 120 17.77 1.45 -4.23
CA GLY A 120 18.31 2.24 -3.13
C GLY A 120 19.30 1.46 -2.29
N ALA A 121 19.02 0.20 -1.96
CA ALA A 121 19.93 -0.66 -1.22
C ALA A 121 21.22 -0.92 -1.99
N LEU A 122 21.11 -1.29 -3.26
CA LEU A 122 22.27 -1.55 -4.12
C LEU A 122 23.17 -0.32 -4.31
N ALA A 123 22.56 0.86 -4.50
CA ALA A 123 23.30 2.12 -4.68
C ALA A 123 24.16 2.47 -3.46
N MET A 124 23.73 2.07 -2.25
CA MET A 124 24.44 2.35 -0.99
C MET A 124 25.30 1.16 -0.50
N GLY A 125 25.37 0.07 -1.25
CA GLY A 125 26.06 -1.15 -0.83
C GLY A 125 25.40 -1.84 0.37
N ALA A 126 24.11 -1.61 0.60
CA ALA A 126 23.33 -2.20 1.69
C ALA A 126 22.68 -3.52 1.27
N GLY A 127 22.48 -4.43 2.23
CA GLY A 127 21.63 -5.59 2.06
C GLY A 127 20.14 -5.21 2.17
N TYR A 128 19.27 -6.03 1.59
CA TYR A 128 17.81 -5.82 1.71
C TYR A 128 17.06 -7.14 1.84
N ARG A 129 15.90 -7.07 2.46
CA ARG A 129 14.89 -8.13 2.49
C ARG A 129 13.52 -7.49 2.35
N ILE A 130 12.71 -7.98 1.43
CA ILE A 130 11.33 -7.51 1.22
C ILE A 130 10.41 -8.71 1.46
N GLU A 131 9.52 -8.55 2.43
CA GLU A 131 8.47 -9.51 2.73
C GLU A 131 7.16 -8.97 2.19
N THR A 132 6.47 -9.77 1.38
CA THR A 132 5.14 -9.42 0.85
C THR A 132 4.13 -10.37 1.45
N MET A 133 3.13 -9.80 2.10
CA MET A 133 2.02 -10.53 2.68
C MET A 133 0.75 -10.28 1.86
N PRO A 134 -0.04 -11.32 1.56
CA PRO A 134 -1.29 -11.15 0.85
C PRO A 134 -2.27 -10.32 1.68
N GLY A 135 -2.98 -9.42 1.03
CA GLY A 135 -4.13 -8.73 1.55
C GLY A 135 -5.42 -9.34 0.97
N TYR A 136 -6.24 -8.52 0.33
CA TYR A 136 -7.41 -8.98 -0.39
C TYR A 136 -7.40 -8.50 -1.84
N LEU A 137 -8.11 -9.24 -2.70
CA LEU A 137 -8.26 -8.90 -4.11
C LEU A 137 -9.16 -7.67 -4.28
N PRO A 138 -9.06 -6.95 -5.42
CA PRO A 138 -10.02 -5.91 -5.76
C PRO A 138 -11.43 -6.47 -5.77
N SER A 139 -12.37 -5.75 -5.18
CA SER A 139 -13.78 -6.15 -5.23
C SER A 139 -14.39 -5.74 -6.56
N LEU A 140 -15.12 -6.67 -7.19
CA LEU A 140 -15.95 -6.37 -8.35
C LEU A 140 -17.27 -5.77 -7.86
N TRP A 141 -17.76 -4.79 -8.61
CA TRP A 141 -19.09 -4.26 -8.34
C TRP A 141 -20.16 -5.32 -8.59
N GLN A 142 -21.11 -5.43 -7.68
CA GLN A 142 -22.30 -6.26 -7.81
C GLN A 142 -23.52 -5.48 -7.32
N SER A 143 -24.61 -5.52 -8.08
CA SER A 143 -25.88 -4.98 -7.61
C SER A 143 -26.41 -5.77 -6.40
N ALA A 144 -27.15 -5.11 -5.54
CA ALA A 144 -27.91 -5.82 -4.51
C ALA A 144 -29.06 -6.62 -5.17
N PRO A 145 -29.42 -7.81 -4.64
CA PRO A 145 -30.65 -8.47 -5.05
C PRO A 145 -31.86 -7.54 -4.89
N GLU A 146 -32.78 -7.58 -5.84
CA GLU A 146 -33.93 -6.65 -5.89
C GLU A 146 -34.77 -6.73 -4.61
N GLU A 147 -35.03 -7.96 -4.13
CA GLU A 147 -35.81 -8.19 -2.90
C GLU A 147 -35.11 -7.56 -1.67
N MET A 148 -33.76 -7.58 -1.62
CA MET A 148 -33.00 -6.94 -0.55
C MET A 148 -33.08 -5.41 -0.66
N ALA A 149 -32.98 -4.88 -1.86
CA ALA A 149 -33.08 -3.44 -2.11
C ALA A 149 -34.44 -2.92 -1.69
N ASP A 150 -35.52 -3.61 -2.04
CA ASP A 150 -36.89 -3.26 -1.67
C ASP A 150 -37.14 -3.34 -0.18
N ALA A 151 -36.65 -4.38 0.48
CA ALA A 151 -36.75 -4.52 1.92
C ALA A 151 -36.04 -3.38 2.68
N VAL A 152 -34.83 -3.00 2.23
CA VAL A 152 -34.08 -1.89 2.85
C VAL A 152 -34.77 -0.55 2.60
N LYS A 153 -35.31 -0.31 1.39
CA LYS A 153 -36.08 0.91 1.07
C LYS A 153 -37.34 1.02 1.93
N ALA A 154 -38.05 -0.10 2.12
CA ALA A 154 -39.24 -0.14 2.95
C ALA A 154 -38.96 0.19 4.43
N LEU A 155 -37.80 -0.24 4.96
CA LEU A 155 -37.41 0.00 6.35
C LEU A 155 -36.81 1.39 6.58
N ALA A 156 -35.94 1.86 5.67
CA ALA A 156 -35.17 3.08 5.86
C ALA A 156 -35.76 4.31 5.16
N GLY A 157 -36.73 4.12 4.26
CA GLY A 157 -37.28 5.15 3.40
C GLY A 157 -36.45 5.39 2.14
N GLU A 158 -37.13 5.59 1.01
CA GLU A 158 -36.50 5.70 -0.33
C GLU A 158 -35.44 6.82 -0.45
N LYS A 159 -35.61 7.91 0.29
CA LYS A 159 -34.71 9.07 0.22
C LYS A 159 -33.33 8.86 0.86
N THR A 160 -33.17 7.81 1.65
CA THR A 160 -31.93 7.49 2.38
C THR A 160 -31.15 6.33 1.72
N VAL A 161 -31.74 5.70 0.72
CA VAL A 161 -31.21 4.51 0.04
C VAL A 161 -30.88 4.85 -1.41
N TYR A 162 -29.66 4.58 -1.82
CA TYR A 162 -29.24 4.77 -3.21
C TYR A 162 -28.34 3.62 -3.68
N GLU A 163 -28.49 3.27 -4.96
CA GLU A 163 -27.56 2.34 -5.62
C GLU A 163 -26.37 3.10 -6.16
N VAL A 164 -25.17 2.58 -5.85
CA VAL A 164 -23.95 3.03 -6.51
C VAL A 164 -23.80 2.21 -7.79
N ARG A 165 -23.86 2.86 -8.94
CA ARG A 165 -23.54 2.25 -10.24
C ARG A 165 -22.07 2.53 -10.55
N PRO A 166 -21.35 1.60 -11.18
CA PRO A 166 -20.02 1.90 -11.70
C PRO A 166 -20.16 2.97 -12.80
N GLU A 167 -19.29 3.97 -12.74
CA GLU A 167 -19.03 4.91 -13.84
C GLU A 167 -18.26 4.22 -14.95
#